data_bf6dc6f035cb3f550b593607c6400f0c
#
_entry.id   bf6dc6f035cb3f550b593607c6400f0c
#
_cell.length_a   1.000
_cell.length_b   1.000
_cell.length_c   1.000
_cell.angle_alpha   90.00
_cell.angle_beta   90.00
_cell.angle_gamma   90.00
#
_symmetry.space_group_name_H-M   'P 1'
#
loop_
_entity.id
_entity.type
_entity.pdbx_description
1 polymer ?
#
loop_
_entity_poly.entity_id
_entity_poly.type
_entity_poly.pdbx_seq_one_letter_code
_entity_poly.pdbx_strand_id
1 'polypeptide(L)'
;MKCKVLKGMFSTEYLVVVNDRNDNEYGEMFVDKFLVKLDQEKDLGMDDSVPGRVRVRTTWQKSEGSGLISVMLPASTIQNGRYLEVPENWLTSS
;
A
#
# COMPACT_ATOMS: atom_id res chain seq x y z
N MET A 1 -4.07 4.38 -1.41
CA MET A 1 -4.30 3.53 -0.21
C MET A 1 -3.18 3.77 0.78
N LYS A 2 -3.53 3.90 2.04
CA LYS A 2 -2.52 4.12 3.09
C LYS A 2 -1.58 2.92 3.21
N CYS A 3 -0.33 3.19 3.52
CA CYS A 3 0.69 2.17 3.67
C CYS A 3 1.83 2.67 4.55
N LYS A 4 2.76 1.79 4.86
CA LYS A 4 4.02 2.12 5.48
C LYS A 4 5.11 1.99 4.45
N VAL A 5 6.02 2.97 4.39
CA VAL A 5 7.05 3.06 3.37
C VAL A 5 8.42 2.97 4.01
N LEU A 6 9.24 2.09 3.49
CA LEU A 6 10.62 1.90 3.91
C LEU A 6 11.54 2.04 2.69
N LYS A 7 12.83 2.13 2.96
CA LYS A 7 13.82 2.20 1.90
C LYS A 7 13.83 0.91 1.09
N GLY A 8 13.80 1.04 -0.24
CA GLY A 8 13.91 -0.10 -1.15
C GLY A 8 15.35 -0.56 -1.33
N MET A 9 15.54 -1.60 -2.11
CA MET A 9 16.87 -2.10 -2.45
C MET A 9 17.57 -1.21 -3.46
N PHE A 10 16.80 -0.61 -4.36
CA PHE A 10 17.32 0.29 -5.39
C PHE A 10 16.80 1.71 -5.18
N SER A 11 17.51 2.69 -5.71
CA SER A 11 17.15 4.10 -5.55
C SER A 11 15.84 4.49 -6.25
N THR A 12 15.33 3.64 -7.14
CA THR A 12 14.11 3.89 -7.91
C THR A 12 12.86 3.30 -7.27
N GLU A 13 12.98 2.61 -6.14
CA GLU A 13 11.86 1.94 -5.52
C GLU A 13 11.82 2.12 -4.01
N TYR A 14 10.63 1.88 -3.44
CA TYR A 14 10.45 1.76 -1.99
C TYR A 14 10.01 0.35 -1.65
N LEU A 15 10.28 -0.05 -0.42
CA LEU A 15 9.61 -1.22 0.17
C LEU A 15 8.32 -0.72 0.83
N VAL A 16 7.21 -1.26 0.40
CA VAL A 16 5.88 -0.83 0.87
C VAL A 16 5.23 -1.96 1.63
N VAL A 17 4.80 -1.66 2.85
CA VAL A 17 4.08 -2.60 3.70
C VAL A 17 2.61 -2.17 3.75
N VAL A 18 1.72 -3.10 3.44
CA VAL A 18 0.29 -2.85 3.45
C VAL A 18 -0.37 -3.73 4.50
N ASN A 19 -1.43 -3.19 5.11
CA ASN A 19 -2.21 -3.89 6.11
C ASN A 19 -3.55 -4.35 5.52
N ASP A 20 -4.11 -5.39 6.11
CA ASP A 20 -5.45 -5.83 5.78
C ASP A 20 -6.50 -4.99 6.54
N ARG A 21 -7.77 -5.31 6.34
CA ARG A 21 -8.90 -4.58 6.95
C ARG A 21 -8.90 -4.62 8.48
N ASN A 22 -8.22 -5.57 9.08
CA ASN A 22 -8.10 -5.71 10.53
C ASN A 22 -6.86 -5.02 11.09
N ASP A 23 -6.19 -4.24 10.25
CA ASP A 23 -4.96 -3.53 10.57
C ASP A 23 -3.78 -4.46 10.91
N ASN A 24 -3.83 -5.68 10.41
CA ASN A 24 -2.72 -6.63 10.47
C ASN A 24 -1.91 -6.55 9.19
N GLU A 25 -0.61 -6.84 9.28
CA GLU A 25 0.23 -6.82 8.10
C GLU A 25 -0.26 -7.86 7.09
N TYR A 26 -0.62 -7.38 5.89
CA TYR A 26 -0.98 -8.23 4.78
C TYR A 26 0.27 -8.73 4.05
N GLY A 27 1.21 -7.84 3.80
CA GLY A 27 2.44 -8.19 3.13
C GLY A 27 3.26 -6.98 2.73
N GLU A 28 4.42 -7.25 2.17
CA GLU A 28 5.35 -6.22 1.70
C GLU A 28 5.69 -6.45 0.25
N MET A 29 5.98 -5.35 -0.47
CA MET A 29 6.30 -5.38 -1.89
C MET A 29 7.24 -4.24 -2.24
N PHE A 30 8.05 -4.44 -3.29
CA PHE A 30 8.85 -3.37 -3.85
C PHE A 30 8.05 -2.64 -4.92
N VAL A 31 7.99 -1.32 -4.85
CA VAL A 31 7.16 -0.49 -5.72
C VAL A 31 7.96 0.70 -6.21
N ASP A 32 7.81 1.03 -7.49
CA ASP A 32 8.44 2.21 -8.06
C ASP A 32 8.03 3.47 -7.28
N LYS A 33 8.99 4.35 -7.02
CA LYS A 33 8.74 5.55 -6.23
C LYS A 33 7.62 6.43 -6.76
N PHE A 34 7.42 6.47 -8.08
CA PHE A 34 6.37 7.32 -8.65
C PHE A 34 4.95 6.83 -8.33
N LEU A 35 4.80 5.61 -7.86
CA LEU A 35 3.51 5.06 -7.41
C LEU A 35 3.25 5.28 -5.93
N VAL A 36 4.19 5.89 -5.23
CA VAL A 36 4.14 6.08 -3.78
C VAL A 36 4.29 7.55 -3.44
N LYS A 37 3.43 8.04 -2.55
CA LYS A 37 3.53 9.39 -2.02
C LYS A 37 3.76 9.31 -0.51
N LEU A 38 4.84 9.92 -0.05
CA LEU A 38 5.12 10.00 1.39
C LEU A 38 4.28 11.10 2.01
N ASP A 39 3.75 10.86 3.20
CA ASP A 39 3.01 11.89 3.95
C ASP A 39 3.95 13.03 4.36
N GLN A 40 5.21 12.70 4.62
CA GLN A 40 6.27 13.67 4.83
C GLN A 40 7.45 13.29 3.94
N GLU A 41 7.86 14.19 3.05
CA GLU A 41 9.04 13.93 2.24
C GLU A 41 10.28 13.91 3.12
N LYS A 42 11.00 12.80 3.04
CA LYS A 42 12.30 12.67 3.67
C LYS A 42 13.09 11.56 2.99
N ASP A 43 14.40 11.65 3.08
CA ASP A 43 15.26 10.56 2.66
C ASP A 43 15.22 9.46 3.72
N LEU A 44 14.87 8.26 3.30
CA LEU A 44 14.75 7.12 4.20
C LEU A 44 16.09 6.45 4.40
N GLY A 45 16.50 6.33 5.65
CA GLY A 45 17.61 5.50 6.04
C GLY A 45 17.19 4.03 6.16
N MET A 46 18.16 3.17 6.50
CA MET A 46 17.91 1.72 6.50
C MET A 46 16.85 1.28 7.50
N ASP A 47 16.72 1.99 8.63
CA ASP A 47 15.75 1.62 9.67
C ASP A 47 14.56 2.57 9.75
N ASP A 48 14.45 3.48 8.80
CA ASP A 48 13.36 4.45 8.80
C ASP A 48 12.11 3.85 8.17
N SER A 49 10.96 4.17 8.75
CA SER A 49 9.66 3.93 8.12
C SER A 49 8.81 5.16 8.28
N VAL A 50 8.03 5.48 7.26
CA VAL A 50 7.12 6.63 7.27
C VAL A 50 5.77 6.22 6.72
N PRO A 51 4.69 6.86 7.18
CA PRO A 51 3.40 6.66 6.55
C PRO A 51 3.39 7.27 5.15
N GLY A 52 2.65 6.65 4.27
CA GLY A 52 2.51 7.13 2.91
C GLY A 52 1.30 6.53 2.24
N ARG A 53 1.21 6.75 0.94
CA ARG A 53 0.12 6.24 0.11
C ARG A 53 0.69 5.57 -1.11
N VAL A 54 0.14 4.42 -1.45
CA VAL A 54 0.50 3.68 -2.65
C VAL A 54 -0.68 3.67 -3.61
N ARG A 55 -0.40 3.84 -4.89
CA ARG A 55 -1.43 3.79 -5.92
C ARG A 55 -1.89 2.34 -6.11
N VAL A 56 -3.19 2.12 -6.04
CA VAL A 56 -3.80 0.81 -6.24
C VAL A 56 -4.92 0.93 -7.28
N ARG A 57 -5.30 -0.20 -7.85
CA ARG A 57 -6.49 -0.27 -8.70
C ARG A 57 -7.64 -0.81 -7.88
N THR A 58 -8.79 -0.17 -7.98
CA THR A 58 -10.02 -0.69 -7.41
C THR A 58 -10.70 -1.60 -8.43
N THR A 59 -11.19 -2.73 -7.97
CA THR A 59 -12.08 -3.53 -8.79
C THR A 59 -13.50 -3.03 -8.58
N TRP A 60 -14.37 -3.19 -9.57
CA TRP A 60 -15.73 -2.67 -9.52
C TRP A 60 -16.66 -3.45 -8.57
N GLN A 61 -16.14 -4.46 -7.90
CA GLN A 61 -16.93 -5.27 -6.99
C GLN A 61 -16.82 -4.76 -5.57
N LYS A 62 -17.89 -4.12 -5.10
CA LYS A 62 -18.06 -3.82 -3.69
C LYS A 62 -18.76 -5.01 -3.04
N SER A 63 -18.27 -5.40 -1.87
CA SER A 63 -19.06 -6.31 -1.03
C SER A 63 -20.23 -5.54 -0.47
N GLU A 64 -21.45 -5.89 -0.86
CA GLU A 64 -22.65 -5.20 -0.41
C GLU A 64 -22.75 -5.16 1.11
N GLY A 65 -22.99 -3.98 1.64
CA GLY A 65 -23.23 -3.77 3.07
C GLY A 65 -22.01 -3.83 3.96
N SER A 66 -20.82 -4.10 3.45
CA SER A 66 -19.61 -4.23 4.28
C SER A 66 -18.76 -2.98 4.35
N GLY A 67 -18.94 -2.03 3.42
CA GLY A 67 -18.05 -0.87 3.29
C GLY A 67 -16.65 -1.23 2.81
N LEU A 68 -16.45 -2.43 2.33
CA LEU A 68 -15.17 -2.92 1.81
C LEU A 68 -15.13 -2.82 0.29
N ILE A 69 -13.95 -2.61 -0.24
CA ILE A 69 -13.70 -2.59 -1.67
C ILE A 69 -12.49 -3.45 -1.98
N SER A 70 -12.55 -4.20 -3.06
CA SER A 70 -11.42 -5.01 -3.50
C SER A 70 -10.41 -4.13 -4.22
N VAL A 71 -9.15 -4.30 -3.90
CA VAL A 71 -8.06 -3.57 -4.54
C VAL A 71 -7.03 -4.53 -5.10
N MET A 72 -6.39 -4.08 -6.18
CA MET A 72 -5.23 -4.75 -6.75
C MET A 72 -4.01 -3.88 -6.50
N LEU A 73 -3.03 -4.42 -5.81
CA LEU A 73 -1.77 -3.75 -5.52
C LEU A 73 -0.92 -3.64 -6.79
N PRO A 74 -0.02 -2.65 -6.88
CA PRO A 74 0.83 -2.49 -8.08
C PRO A 74 1.84 -3.61 -8.27
N ALA A 75 2.13 -4.38 -7.22
CA ALA A 75 3.01 -5.54 -7.27
C ALA A 75 2.48 -6.62 -6.34
N SER A 76 2.92 -7.85 -6.57
CA SER A 76 2.59 -8.95 -5.66
C SER A 76 3.38 -8.78 -4.37
N THR A 77 2.70 -8.94 -3.22
CA THR A 77 3.40 -9.00 -1.95
C THR A 77 4.16 -10.33 -1.86
N ILE A 78 5.22 -10.32 -1.07
CA ILE A 78 6.02 -11.53 -0.85
C ILE A 78 5.18 -12.61 -0.16
N GLN A 79 4.29 -12.20 0.73
CA GLN A 79 3.55 -13.12 1.60
C GLN A 79 2.21 -13.58 1.04
N ASN A 80 1.42 -12.68 0.43
CA ASN A 80 0.00 -12.95 0.17
C ASN A 80 -0.52 -12.53 -1.21
N GLY A 81 0.37 -12.28 -2.17
CA GLY A 81 -0.07 -11.85 -3.50
C GLY A 81 -0.45 -10.38 -3.57
N ARG A 82 -1.41 -10.02 -4.45
CA ARG A 82 -1.66 -8.60 -4.76
C ARG A 82 -3.13 -8.18 -4.67
N TYR A 83 -4.02 -9.03 -4.19
CA TYR A 83 -5.46 -8.71 -4.10
C TYR A 83 -5.90 -8.76 -2.65
N LEU A 84 -6.60 -7.72 -2.20
CA LEU A 84 -7.19 -7.70 -0.86
C LEU A 84 -8.41 -6.79 -0.82
N GLU A 85 -9.23 -6.97 0.21
CA GLU A 85 -10.36 -6.08 0.49
C GLU A 85 -9.99 -5.14 1.64
N VAL A 86 -10.25 -3.86 1.44
CA VAL A 86 -9.97 -2.83 2.44
C VAL A 86 -11.18 -1.91 2.60
N PRO A 87 -11.31 -1.23 3.74
CA PRO A 87 -12.33 -0.20 3.89
C PRO A 87 -12.20 0.86 2.81
N GLU A 88 -13.34 1.28 2.26
CA GLU A 88 -13.36 2.24 1.17
C GLU A 88 -12.68 3.57 1.55
N ASN A 89 -12.77 3.97 2.82
CA ASN A 89 -12.15 5.20 3.28
C ASN A 89 -10.61 5.17 3.30
N TRP A 90 -10.00 4.01 3.13
CA TRP A 90 -8.55 3.91 2.97
C TRP A 90 -8.09 4.38 1.58
N LEU A 91 -9.03 4.54 0.65
CA LEU A 91 -8.78 4.92 -0.73
C LEU A 91 -9.11 6.40 -0.95
N THR A 92 -8.71 7.24 -0.02
CA THR A 92 -8.98 8.66 -0.20
C THR A 92 -8.25 9.19 -1.43
N SER A 93 -9.03 9.76 -2.33
CA SER A 93 -8.46 10.53 -3.41
C SER A 93 -7.87 11.81 -2.83
N SER A 94 -6.63 11.94 -2.91
CA SER A 94 -5.99 13.20 -2.59
C SER A 94 -5.72 13.94 -3.88
#